data_465e0ecaee8f64bc6c2cd2c8e2fce433
#
_entry.id   465e0ecaee8f64bc6c2cd2c8e2fce433
#
_cell.length_a   1.000
_cell.length_b   1.000
_cell.length_c   1.000
_cell.angle_alpha   90.00
_cell.angle_beta   90.00
_cell.angle_gamma   90.00
#
_symmetry.space_group_name_H-M   'P 1'
#
loop_
_entity.id
_entity.type
_entity.pdbx_description
1 polymer ?
#
loop_
_entity_poly.entity_id
_entity_poly.type
_entity_poly.pdbx_seq_one_letter_code
_entity_poly.pdbx_strand_id
1 'polypeptide(L)'
;MKKKSKAKKIVKITLFSVLGVLVAAIAAAAFILYGRIATMASVKYVGSDLYTMNFQQDYHLDKALDANIKSESDLLKFICDDMFFGYQVDANLEKYACSAFVTKTPDGKYLGGRSFGLGGTDTLCVYTHPSDGYASISTVSTDMLNVGADNAYPTTSLEGRAALLATPYIAVDGMNEKSLFTALLDLSMGETHMETGNRDLTVTMAVRLLIDRAATVDEAIELLRNYDNVN
;
A
#
# COMPACT_ATOMS: atom_id res chain seq x y z
N MET A 1 56.94 9.86 29.39
CA MET A 1 56.09 8.62 29.21
C MET A 1 54.59 8.80 29.53
N LYS A 2 54.14 9.59 30.51
CA LYS A 2 52.70 9.79 30.86
C LYS A 2 51.80 10.41 29.75
N LYS A 3 52.35 11.29 28.87
CA LYS A 3 51.54 11.94 27.78
C LYS A 3 51.08 10.96 26.67
N LYS A 4 51.92 10.00 26.28
CA LYS A 4 51.58 8.97 25.24
C LYS A 4 50.48 7.99 25.74
N SER A 5 50.42 7.73 27.07
CA SER A 5 49.37 6.87 27.67
C SER A 5 48.00 7.55 27.67
N LYS A 6 47.94 8.86 28.01
CA LYS A 6 46.67 9.63 27.96
C LYS A 6 46.12 9.74 26.52
N ALA A 7 46.96 10.01 25.52
CA ALA A 7 46.55 10.07 24.12
C ALA A 7 45.97 8.73 23.63
N LYS A 8 46.60 7.61 23.94
CA LYS A 8 46.08 6.27 23.59
C LYS A 8 44.73 5.99 24.25
N LYS A 9 44.53 6.44 25.52
CA LYS A 9 43.24 6.27 26.22
C LYS A 9 42.13 7.12 25.57
N ILE A 10 42.42 8.37 25.22
CA ILE A 10 41.48 9.26 24.51
C ILE A 10 41.10 8.64 23.16
N VAL A 11 42.07 8.21 22.34
CA VAL A 11 41.82 7.57 21.06
C VAL A 11 40.93 6.32 21.18
N LYS A 12 41.20 5.48 22.21
CA LYS A 12 40.33 4.32 22.47
C LYS A 12 38.90 4.73 22.82
N ILE A 13 38.73 5.71 23.73
CA ILE A 13 37.40 6.19 24.13
C ILE A 13 36.66 6.75 22.90
N THR A 14 37.31 7.59 22.11
CA THR A 14 36.71 8.14 20.88
C THR A 14 36.31 7.03 19.88
N LEU A 15 37.20 6.04 19.69
CA LEU A 15 36.90 4.90 18.79
C LEU A 15 35.67 4.10 19.28
N PHE A 16 35.60 3.81 20.58
CA PHE A 16 34.44 3.09 21.17
C PHE A 16 33.16 3.94 21.10
N SER A 17 33.24 5.26 21.28
CA SER A 17 32.09 6.16 21.13
C SER A 17 31.58 6.20 19.71
N VAL A 18 32.48 6.33 18.72
CA VAL A 18 32.12 6.30 17.28
C VAL A 18 31.51 4.95 16.92
N LEU A 19 32.11 3.85 17.36
CA LEU A 19 31.55 2.50 17.14
C LEU A 19 30.15 2.35 17.75
N GLY A 20 29.97 2.85 18.99
CA GLY A 20 28.67 2.83 19.66
C GLY A 20 27.59 3.62 18.90
N VAL A 21 27.93 4.81 18.40
CA VAL A 21 27.03 5.62 17.55
C VAL A 21 26.71 4.89 16.25
N LEU A 22 27.70 4.28 15.61
CA LEU A 22 27.49 3.53 14.36
C LEU A 22 26.56 2.33 14.58
N VAL A 23 26.76 1.56 15.64
CA VAL A 23 25.89 0.42 16.00
C VAL A 23 24.46 0.90 16.28
N ALA A 24 24.30 1.99 17.02
CA ALA A 24 22.99 2.57 17.29
C ALA A 24 22.29 3.05 16.01
N ALA A 25 23.03 3.67 15.09
CA ALA A 25 22.51 4.11 13.79
C ALA A 25 22.07 2.91 12.92
N ILE A 26 22.88 1.85 12.88
CA ILE A 26 22.53 0.60 12.15
C ILE A 26 21.28 -0.05 12.76
N ALA A 27 21.20 -0.12 14.08
CA ALA A 27 20.03 -0.69 14.77
C ALA A 27 18.76 0.13 14.50
N ALA A 28 18.85 1.45 14.50
CA ALA A 28 17.73 2.34 14.15
C ALA A 28 17.31 2.17 12.68
N ALA A 29 18.27 2.11 11.76
CA ALA A 29 17.99 1.86 10.34
C ALA A 29 17.35 0.47 10.14
N ALA A 30 17.85 -0.56 10.80
CA ALA A 30 17.28 -1.91 10.75
C ALA A 30 15.85 -1.94 11.29
N PHE A 31 15.56 -1.21 12.35
CA PHE A 31 14.22 -1.08 12.92
C PHE A 31 13.26 -0.38 11.95
N ILE A 32 13.68 0.73 11.34
CA ILE A 32 12.87 1.48 10.36
C ILE A 32 12.60 0.63 9.11
N LEU A 33 13.57 -0.14 8.64
CA LEU A 33 13.45 -0.94 7.43
C LEU A 33 12.82 -2.32 7.66
N TYR A 34 12.70 -2.75 8.91
CA TYR A 34 12.23 -4.09 9.24
C TYR A 34 10.86 -4.41 8.60
N GLY A 35 9.88 -3.52 8.76
CA GLY A 35 8.55 -3.70 8.22
C GLY A 35 8.56 -3.82 6.69
N ARG A 36 9.37 -3.01 5.99
CA ARG A 36 9.52 -3.07 4.53
C ARG A 36 10.15 -4.39 4.09
N ILE A 37 11.25 -4.79 4.71
CA ILE A 37 11.94 -6.05 4.40
C ILE A 37 11.02 -7.24 4.69
N ALA A 38 10.33 -7.25 5.82
CA ALA A 38 9.41 -8.31 6.19
C ALA A 38 8.22 -8.40 5.22
N THR A 39 7.66 -7.25 4.79
CA THR A 39 6.62 -7.19 3.76
C THR A 39 7.11 -7.78 2.44
N MET A 40 8.24 -7.31 1.91
CA MET A 40 8.83 -7.82 0.67
C MET A 40 9.15 -9.31 0.75
N ALA A 41 9.67 -9.78 1.89
CA ALA A 41 9.98 -11.20 2.12
C ALA A 41 8.73 -12.10 2.20
N SER A 42 7.57 -11.52 2.53
CA SER A 42 6.31 -12.25 2.66
C SER A 42 5.64 -12.57 1.32
N VAL A 43 6.08 -11.95 0.21
CA VAL A 43 5.53 -12.21 -1.13
C VAL A 43 5.72 -13.66 -1.53
N LYS A 44 4.62 -14.36 -1.84
CA LYS A 44 4.60 -15.78 -2.22
C LYS A 44 3.74 -15.99 -3.44
N TYR A 45 4.23 -16.77 -4.38
CA TYR A 45 3.46 -17.31 -5.50
C TYR A 45 2.56 -18.46 -4.99
N VAL A 46 1.28 -18.42 -5.35
CA VAL A 46 0.28 -19.44 -4.95
C VAL A 46 -0.12 -20.32 -6.13
N GLY A 47 -0.06 -19.79 -7.34
CA GLY A 47 -0.41 -20.49 -8.59
C GLY A 47 -1.35 -19.67 -9.45
N SER A 48 -1.45 -19.99 -10.74
CA SER A 48 -2.37 -19.32 -11.68
C SER A 48 -2.28 -17.78 -11.63
N ASP A 49 -1.04 -17.27 -11.69
CA ASP A 49 -0.72 -15.83 -11.67
C ASP A 49 -1.23 -15.09 -10.42
N LEU A 50 -1.41 -15.84 -9.34
CA LEU A 50 -1.81 -15.34 -8.02
C LEU A 50 -0.63 -15.33 -7.06
N TYR A 51 -0.43 -14.19 -6.44
CA TYR A 51 0.53 -13.97 -5.34
C TYR A 51 -0.20 -13.55 -4.06
N THR A 52 0.45 -13.75 -2.94
CA THR A 52 0.00 -13.25 -1.63
C THR A 52 1.11 -12.46 -0.96
N MET A 53 0.72 -11.46 -0.17
CA MET A 53 1.62 -10.63 0.62
C MET A 53 1.00 -10.31 1.97
N ASN A 54 1.81 -10.32 3.02
CA ASN A 54 1.45 -9.80 4.34
C ASN A 54 2.14 -8.45 4.55
N PHE A 55 1.39 -7.38 4.54
CA PHE A 55 1.91 -6.03 4.69
C PHE A 55 2.18 -5.73 6.17
N GLN A 56 3.44 -5.59 6.56
CA GLN A 56 3.89 -5.57 7.95
C GLN A 56 4.42 -4.21 8.40
N GLN A 57 4.03 -3.14 7.73
CA GLN A 57 4.39 -1.78 8.12
C GLN A 57 3.17 -0.87 8.05
N ASP A 58 3.27 0.30 8.67
CA ASP A 58 2.32 1.38 8.47
C ASP A 58 2.46 1.94 7.05
N TYR A 59 1.34 2.16 6.39
CA TYR A 59 1.25 2.84 5.10
C TYR A 59 0.73 4.28 5.23
N HIS A 60 0.62 4.79 6.46
CA HIS A 60 0.33 6.18 6.79
C HIS A 60 -0.90 6.74 6.07
N LEU A 61 -2.05 6.02 6.13
CA LEU A 61 -3.28 6.42 5.44
C LEU A 61 -3.70 7.86 5.79
N ASP A 62 -3.69 8.23 7.07
CA ASP A 62 -4.09 9.58 7.50
C ASP A 62 -3.18 10.67 6.90
N LYS A 63 -1.87 10.39 6.79
CA LYS A 63 -0.93 11.29 6.12
C LYS A 63 -1.25 11.45 4.63
N ALA A 64 -1.66 10.38 3.97
CA ALA A 64 -2.09 10.43 2.57
C ALA A 64 -3.38 11.23 2.41
N LEU A 65 -4.37 11.01 3.28
CA LEU A 65 -5.62 11.76 3.28
C LEU A 65 -5.41 13.26 3.58
N ASP A 66 -4.42 13.59 4.41
CA ASP A 66 -4.05 14.98 4.73
C ASP A 66 -3.23 15.67 3.64
N ALA A 67 -2.60 14.91 2.74
CA ALA A 67 -1.73 15.43 1.69
C ALA A 67 -2.48 16.13 0.53
N ASN A 68 -3.82 16.12 0.54
CA ASN A 68 -4.67 16.74 -0.49
C ASN A 68 -4.29 16.28 -1.91
N ILE A 69 -4.33 14.98 -2.12
CA ILE A 69 -3.98 14.31 -3.37
C ILE A 69 -5.13 14.50 -4.37
N LYS A 70 -4.87 15.23 -5.46
CA LYS A 70 -5.86 15.67 -6.44
C LYS A 70 -5.87 14.84 -7.72
N SER A 71 -4.87 13.99 -7.90
CA SER A 71 -4.70 13.19 -9.10
C SER A 71 -3.92 11.93 -8.81
N GLU A 72 -3.95 10.98 -9.74
CA GLU A 72 -3.11 9.78 -9.66
C GLU A 72 -1.61 10.11 -9.67
N SER A 73 -1.20 11.17 -10.37
CA SER A 73 0.20 11.63 -10.36
C SER A 73 0.61 12.20 -8.99
N ASP A 74 -0.28 12.89 -8.28
CA ASP A 74 -0.03 13.34 -6.91
C ASP A 74 0.05 12.14 -5.95
N LEU A 75 -0.83 11.14 -6.14
CA LEU A 75 -0.80 9.91 -5.37
C LEU A 75 0.53 9.17 -5.57
N LEU A 76 0.96 9.01 -6.82
CA LEU A 76 2.22 8.35 -7.12
C LEU A 76 3.40 9.12 -6.51
N LYS A 77 3.40 10.45 -6.60
CA LYS A 77 4.42 11.27 -5.95
C LYS A 77 4.43 11.07 -4.43
N PHE A 78 3.25 11.07 -3.79
CA PHE A 78 3.16 10.81 -2.35
C PHE A 78 3.73 9.43 -2.00
N ILE A 79 3.37 8.38 -2.74
CA ILE A 79 3.88 7.02 -2.55
C ILE A 79 5.41 7.00 -2.69
N CYS A 80 5.96 7.65 -3.72
CA CYS A 80 7.41 7.72 -3.92
C CYS A 80 8.11 8.41 -2.73
N ASP A 81 7.58 9.52 -2.26
CA ASP A 81 8.17 10.28 -1.15
C ASP A 81 8.07 9.50 0.19
N ASP A 82 6.91 8.89 0.48
CA ASP A 82 6.65 8.24 1.77
C ASP A 82 7.21 6.81 1.85
N MET A 83 6.98 5.99 0.83
CA MET A 83 7.37 4.58 0.84
C MET A 83 8.78 4.34 0.29
N PHE A 84 9.25 5.17 -0.65
CA PHE A 84 10.48 4.93 -1.40
C PHE A 84 11.57 5.98 -1.16
N PHE A 85 11.42 6.85 -0.15
CA PHE A 85 12.40 7.91 0.15
C PHE A 85 12.69 8.84 -1.04
N GLY A 86 11.68 9.10 -1.87
CA GLY A 86 11.76 9.93 -3.07
C GLY A 86 12.25 9.21 -4.33
N TYR A 87 12.51 7.89 -4.27
CA TYR A 87 12.81 7.11 -5.47
C TYR A 87 11.55 6.96 -6.32
N GLN A 88 11.66 7.28 -7.61
CA GLN A 88 10.51 7.23 -8.53
C GLN A 88 10.19 5.78 -8.90
N VAL A 89 8.92 5.42 -8.82
CA VAL A 89 8.36 4.14 -9.27
C VAL A 89 7.41 4.44 -10.42
N ASP A 90 7.54 3.70 -11.51
CA ASP A 90 6.58 3.79 -12.61
C ASP A 90 5.29 3.03 -12.22
N ALA A 91 4.16 3.71 -12.31
CA ALA A 91 2.85 3.12 -12.17
C ALA A 91 1.98 3.48 -13.38
N ASN A 92 1.19 2.54 -13.83
CA ASN A 92 0.22 2.71 -14.92
C ASN A 92 -1.17 2.37 -14.38
N LEU A 93 -1.99 3.39 -14.18
CA LEU A 93 -3.36 3.25 -13.71
C LEU A 93 -4.31 3.34 -14.92
N GLU A 94 -4.28 2.33 -15.81
CA GLU A 94 -5.12 2.29 -17.01
C GLU A 94 -6.61 2.05 -16.70
N LYS A 95 -7.47 2.33 -17.67
CA LYS A 95 -8.91 2.09 -17.58
C LYS A 95 -9.24 0.59 -17.64
N TYR A 96 -10.13 0.16 -16.75
CA TYR A 96 -10.50 -1.23 -16.56
C TYR A 96 -11.97 -1.49 -16.89
N ALA A 97 -12.30 -2.69 -17.34
CA ALA A 97 -13.67 -3.17 -17.41
C ALA A 97 -13.91 -4.13 -16.24
N CYS A 98 -14.95 -3.89 -15.46
CA CYS A 98 -15.19 -4.62 -14.24
C CYS A 98 -16.65 -5.04 -14.08
N SER A 99 -16.87 -6.14 -13.38
CA SER A 99 -18.18 -6.50 -12.84
C SER A 99 -18.05 -7.05 -11.43
N ALA A 100 -19.05 -6.78 -10.60
CA ALA A 100 -19.11 -7.31 -9.24
C ALA A 100 -20.51 -7.79 -8.92
N PHE A 101 -20.61 -8.76 -8.03
CA PHE A 101 -21.89 -9.23 -7.50
C PHE A 101 -21.77 -9.55 -6.01
N VAL A 102 -22.91 -9.46 -5.33
CA VAL A 102 -23.06 -9.96 -3.97
C VAL A 102 -24.22 -10.94 -3.98
N THR A 103 -24.06 -12.11 -3.40
CA THR A 103 -25.08 -13.13 -3.27
C THR A 103 -25.12 -13.69 -1.85
N LYS A 104 -26.20 -14.40 -1.54
CA LYS A 104 -26.35 -15.07 -0.25
C LYS A 104 -26.23 -16.58 -0.45
N THR A 105 -25.37 -17.20 0.34
CA THR A 105 -25.21 -18.65 0.35
C THR A 105 -26.41 -19.34 1.01
N PRO A 106 -26.65 -20.64 0.76
CA PRO A 106 -27.77 -21.36 1.39
C PRO A 106 -27.73 -21.36 2.93
N ASP A 107 -26.57 -21.28 3.55
CA ASP A 107 -26.37 -21.17 4.99
C ASP A 107 -26.46 -19.70 5.50
N GLY A 108 -26.88 -18.77 4.63
CA GLY A 108 -27.22 -17.40 4.99
C GLY A 108 -26.05 -16.42 5.04
N LYS A 109 -24.84 -16.84 4.67
CA LYS A 109 -23.67 -15.97 4.58
C LYS A 109 -23.70 -15.17 3.28
N TYR A 110 -23.05 -14.02 3.27
CA TYR A 110 -22.84 -13.23 2.05
C TYR A 110 -21.54 -13.65 1.37
N LEU A 111 -21.59 -13.70 0.05
CA LEU A 111 -20.45 -13.94 -0.83
C LEU A 111 -20.36 -12.79 -1.81
N GLY A 112 -19.23 -12.09 -1.81
CA GLY A 112 -18.87 -11.11 -2.81
C GLY A 112 -17.97 -11.75 -3.87
N GLY A 113 -18.22 -11.41 -5.14
CA GLY A 113 -17.38 -11.82 -6.25
C GLY A 113 -17.15 -10.65 -7.20
N ARG A 114 -16.00 -10.65 -7.86
CA ARG A 114 -15.61 -9.63 -8.81
C ARG A 114 -14.86 -10.24 -10.00
N SER A 115 -15.09 -9.69 -11.17
CA SER A 115 -14.24 -9.85 -12.35
C SER A 115 -13.49 -8.56 -12.61
N PHE A 116 -12.16 -8.66 -12.70
CA PHE A 116 -11.28 -7.57 -13.08
C PHE A 116 -10.89 -7.75 -14.54
N GLY A 117 -11.38 -6.86 -15.39
CA GLY A 117 -11.29 -7.00 -16.85
C GLY A 117 -9.97 -6.43 -17.41
N LEU A 118 -8.85 -6.75 -16.82
CA LEU A 118 -7.51 -6.50 -17.36
C LEU A 118 -6.91 -7.84 -17.78
N GLY A 119 -6.49 -7.96 -19.04
CA GLY A 119 -5.98 -9.23 -19.57
C GLY A 119 -4.52 -9.47 -19.20
N GLY A 120 -4.20 -10.73 -18.79
CA GLY A 120 -2.81 -11.18 -18.66
C GLY A 120 -2.04 -10.65 -17.46
N THR A 121 -2.72 -10.25 -16.39
CA THR A 121 -2.07 -9.64 -15.22
C THR A 121 -1.90 -10.59 -14.07
N ASP A 122 -0.77 -10.48 -13.37
CA ASP A 122 -0.58 -11.10 -12.06
C ASP A 122 -1.47 -10.41 -11.02
N THR A 123 -2.14 -11.20 -10.19
CA THR A 123 -2.96 -10.70 -9.08
C THR A 123 -2.22 -10.87 -7.76
N LEU A 124 -2.14 -9.80 -6.99
CA LEU A 124 -1.60 -9.84 -5.62
C LEU A 124 -2.72 -9.67 -4.60
N CYS A 125 -2.87 -10.67 -3.73
CA CYS A 125 -3.74 -10.60 -2.57
C CYS A 125 -2.93 -10.09 -1.37
N VAL A 126 -3.29 -8.93 -0.84
CA VAL A 126 -2.57 -8.22 0.22
C VAL A 126 -3.36 -8.28 1.50
N TYR A 127 -2.79 -8.87 2.55
CA TYR A 127 -3.31 -8.75 3.91
C TYR A 127 -2.69 -7.53 4.58
N THR A 128 -3.52 -6.68 5.16
CA THR A 128 -3.12 -5.52 5.97
C THR A 128 -3.79 -5.56 7.34
N HIS A 129 -3.11 -5.04 8.36
CA HIS A 129 -3.65 -4.86 9.70
C HIS A 129 -3.04 -3.57 10.28
N PRO A 130 -3.54 -2.39 9.88
CA PRO A 130 -3.10 -1.12 10.43
C PRO A 130 -3.44 -1.02 11.92
N SER A 131 -2.64 -0.26 12.66
CA SER A 131 -2.81 -0.10 14.12
C SER A 131 -4.08 0.66 14.51
N ASP A 132 -4.62 1.43 13.58
CA ASP A 132 -5.75 2.35 13.75
C ASP A 132 -6.92 2.07 12.80
N GLY A 133 -6.96 0.86 12.22
CA GLY A 133 -8.00 0.45 11.28
C GLY A 133 -8.29 -1.05 11.35
N TYR A 134 -9.22 -1.49 10.53
CA TYR A 134 -9.61 -2.89 10.45
C TYR A 134 -8.59 -3.73 9.70
N ALA A 135 -8.36 -4.96 10.16
CA ALA A 135 -7.66 -5.95 9.36
C ALA A 135 -8.44 -6.23 8.07
N SER A 136 -7.73 -6.35 6.95
CA SER A 136 -8.38 -6.54 5.67
C SER A 136 -7.54 -7.39 4.70
N ILE A 137 -8.22 -7.91 3.68
CA ILE A 137 -7.62 -8.49 2.49
C ILE A 137 -8.05 -7.63 1.32
N SER A 138 -7.10 -7.20 0.51
CA SER A 138 -7.34 -6.46 -0.72
C SER A 138 -6.66 -7.11 -1.91
N THR A 139 -7.12 -6.84 -3.12
CA THR A 139 -6.48 -7.29 -4.34
C THR A 139 -5.92 -6.12 -5.14
N VAL A 140 -4.81 -6.37 -5.81
CA VAL A 140 -4.09 -5.42 -6.67
C VAL A 140 -3.65 -6.15 -7.93
N SER A 141 -3.78 -5.52 -9.09
CA SER A 141 -3.05 -5.94 -10.28
C SER A 141 -1.60 -5.46 -10.19
N THR A 142 -0.65 -6.37 -10.30
CA THR A 142 0.76 -6.00 -10.19
C THR A 142 1.25 -5.21 -11.40
N ASP A 143 0.57 -5.31 -12.53
CA ASP A 143 0.84 -4.52 -13.74
C ASP A 143 0.69 -3.01 -13.50
N MET A 144 -0.18 -2.62 -12.57
CA MET A 144 -0.31 -1.22 -12.16
C MET A 144 1.01 -0.63 -11.64
N LEU A 145 1.92 -1.49 -11.20
CA LEU A 145 3.27 -1.13 -10.70
C LEU A 145 4.38 -1.58 -11.66
N ASN A 146 4.02 -1.96 -12.89
CA ASN A 146 4.95 -2.51 -13.87
C ASN A 146 5.74 -3.73 -13.33
N VAL A 147 5.06 -4.56 -12.51
CA VAL A 147 5.61 -5.76 -11.86
C VAL A 147 4.90 -7.00 -12.40
N GLY A 148 5.65 -7.98 -12.87
CA GLY A 148 5.14 -9.23 -13.44
C GLY A 148 6.16 -9.89 -14.36
N ALA A 149 5.81 -11.05 -14.91
CA ALA A 149 6.71 -11.82 -15.78
C ALA A 149 7.07 -11.09 -17.08
N ASP A 150 6.10 -10.36 -17.64
CA ASP A 150 6.24 -9.63 -18.91
C ASP A 150 6.46 -8.11 -18.70
N ASN A 151 6.62 -7.68 -17.44
CA ASN A 151 6.79 -6.29 -17.04
C ASN A 151 8.27 -5.93 -16.79
N ALA A 152 8.55 -4.64 -16.57
CA ALA A 152 9.91 -4.16 -16.33
C ALA A 152 10.56 -4.78 -15.08
N TYR A 153 9.74 -5.10 -14.06
CA TYR A 153 10.21 -5.64 -12.78
C TYR A 153 9.62 -7.02 -12.51
N PRO A 154 10.39 -8.12 -12.63
CA PRO A 154 9.91 -9.43 -12.21
C PRO A 154 9.48 -9.45 -10.74
N THR A 155 8.35 -10.10 -10.41
CA THR A 155 7.83 -10.22 -9.04
C THR A 155 8.84 -10.86 -8.07
N THR A 156 9.81 -11.62 -8.61
CA THR A 156 10.88 -12.25 -7.83
C THR A 156 12.08 -11.36 -7.60
N SER A 157 12.22 -10.24 -8.33
CA SER A 157 13.32 -9.28 -8.18
C SER A 157 13.17 -8.44 -6.91
N LEU A 158 14.27 -7.82 -6.47
CA LEU A 158 14.25 -6.90 -5.34
C LEU A 158 13.43 -5.65 -5.69
N GLU A 159 13.61 -5.12 -6.89
CA GLU A 159 12.94 -3.95 -7.41
C GLU A 159 11.42 -4.18 -7.52
N GLY A 160 11.01 -5.33 -8.08
CA GLY A 160 9.60 -5.70 -8.17
C GLY A 160 8.96 -5.83 -6.80
N ARG A 161 9.61 -6.52 -5.85
CA ARG A 161 9.10 -6.63 -4.48
C ARG A 161 9.07 -5.29 -3.74
N ALA A 162 10.02 -4.40 -4.02
CA ALA A 162 10.01 -3.05 -3.46
C ALA A 162 8.82 -2.26 -4.02
N ALA A 163 8.56 -2.30 -5.33
CA ALA A 163 7.42 -1.62 -5.94
C ALA A 163 6.08 -2.06 -5.31
N LEU A 164 5.95 -3.33 -4.91
CA LEU A 164 4.75 -3.85 -4.23
C LEU A 164 4.47 -3.20 -2.86
N LEU A 165 5.39 -2.42 -2.29
CA LEU A 165 5.12 -1.63 -1.09
C LEU A 165 4.09 -0.51 -1.33
N ALA A 166 3.81 -0.15 -2.58
CA ALA A 166 2.76 0.81 -2.96
C ALA A 166 1.33 0.24 -2.89
N THR A 167 1.19 -1.08 -2.78
CA THR A 167 -0.11 -1.78 -2.94
C THR A 167 -1.24 -1.35 -2.02
N PRO A 168 -1.04 -0.87 -0.78
CA PRO A 168 -2.15 -0.35 0.02
C PRO A 168 -2.89 0.82 -0.65
N TYR A 169 -2.21 1.64 -1.44
CA TYR A 169 -2.77 2.82 -2.08
C TYR A 169 -3.45 2.58 -3.42
N ILE A 170 -3.25 1.39 -4.01
CA ILE A 170 -3.76 1.03 -5.34
C ILE A 170 -4.65 -0.21 -5.29
N ALA A 171 -5.26 -0.47 -4.14
CA ALA A 171 -6.21 -1.55 -3.98
C ALA A 171 -7.43 -1.34 -4.89
N VAL A 172 -7.80 -2.37 -5.67
CA VAL A 172 -8.94 -2.32 -6.59
C VAL A 172 -10.20 -2.93 -6.00
N ASP A 173 -10.05 -3.75 -4.98
CA ASP A 173 -11.12 -4.27 -4.13
C ASP A 173 -10.57 -4.76 -2.79
N GLY A 174 -11.46 -5.08 -1.87
CA GLY A 174 -11.09 -5.66 -0.60
C GLY A 174 -12.26 -5.96 0.31
N MET A 175 -11.97 -6.73 1.35
CA MET A 175 -12.90 -7.04 2.42
C MET A 175 -12.19 -6.90 3.77
N ASN A 176 -12.84 -6.27 4.72
CA ASN A 176 -12.29 -6.14 6.07
C ASN A 176 -12.88 -7.19 7.06
N GLU A 177 -12.33 -7.23 8.24
CA GLU A 177 -12.75 -8.15 9.32
C GLU A 177 -14.20 -7.94 9.80
N LYS A 178 -14.83 -6.79 9.45
CA LYS A 178 -16.25 -6.51 9.70
C LYS A 178 -17.14 -7.02 8.57
N SER A 179 -16.55 -7.67 7.55
CA SER A 179 -17.25 -8.19 6.36
C SER A 179 -17.77 -7.09 5.43
N LEU A 180 -17.27 -5.85 5.53
CA LEU A 180 -17.49 -4.85 4.51
C LEU A 180 -16.64 -5.21 3.29
N PHE A 181 -17.31 -5.46 2.16
CA PHE A 181 -16.67 -5.63 0.84
C PHE A 181 -16.83 -4.35 0.02
N THR A 182 -15.75 -3.90 -0.58
CA THR A 182 -15.73 -2.76 -1.49
C THR A 182 -14.96 -3.12 -2.76
N ALA A 183 -15.35 -2.57 -3.89
CA ALA A 183 -14.69 -2.79 -5.17
C ALA A 183 -14.78 -1.55 -6.04
N LEU A 184 -13.68 -1.22 -6.69
CA LEU A 184 -13.63 -0.22 -7.75
C LEU A 184 -14.21 -0.81 -9.03
N LEU A 185 -15.19 -0.14 -9.61
CA LEU A 185 -15.81 -0.48 -10.89
C LEU A 185 -15.63 0.72 -11.82
N ASP A 186 -14.96 0.51 -12.95
CA ASP A 186 -14.86 1.54 -13.98
C ASP A 186 -16.17 1.62 -14.78
N LEU A 187 -16.70 2.81 -14.91
CA LEU A 187 -17.82 3.14 -15.74
C LEU A 187 -17.35 4.20 -16.74
N SER A 188 -17.45 3.89 -18.04
CA SER A 188 -17.10 4.83 -19.12
C SER A 188 -18.09 6.02 -19.21
N MET A 189 -18.26 6.75 -18.11
CA MET A 189 -19.21 7.87 -18.01
C MET A 189 -18.52 9.25 -18.14
N GLY A 190 -17.21 9.28 -18.42
CA GLY A 190 -16.41 10.51 -18.43
C GLY A 190 -15.84 10.84 -17.05
N GLU A 191 -14.99 11.84 -17.02
CA GLU A 191 -14.38 12.33 -15.79
C GLU A 191 -15.46 12.87 -14.86
N THR A 192 -15.45 12.42 -13.62
CA THR A 192 -16.27 12.97 -12.54
C THR A 192 -15.38 13.81 -11.64
N HIS A 193 -15.68 15.09 -11.55
CA HIS A 193 -14.99 15.98 -10.65
C HIS A 193 -16.01 16.63 -9.71
N MET A 194 -15.91 16.34 -8.44
CA MET A 194 -16.74 16.96 -7.42
C MET A 194 -16.01 18.18 -6.86
N GLU A 195 -16.69 19.32 -6.79
CA GLU A 195 -16.14 20.58 -6.24
C GLU A 195 -17.06 21.08 -5.13
N THR A 196 -17.18 20.30 -4.05
CA THR A 196 -18.00 20.72 -2.89
C THR A 196 -17.20 21.53 -1.87
N GLY A 197 -15.88 21.59 -2.02
CA GLY A 197 -14.94 22.22 -1.10
C GLY A 197 -14.44 21.28 -0.01
N ASN A 198 -14.73 20.00 -0.11
CA ASN A 198 -14.14 18.95 0.70
C ASN A 198 -12.71 18.62 0.23
N ARG A 199 -12.04 17.74 0.94
CA ARG A 199 -10.74 17.20 0.50
C ARG A 199 -10.93 16.25 -0.68
N ASP A 200 -9.99 16.31 -1.60
CA ASP A 200 -9.96 15.40 -2.75
C ASP A 200 -9.60 13.96 -2.31
N LEU A 201 -10.20 12.97 -2.97
CA LEU A 201 -9.97 11.55 -2.73
C LEU A 201 -9.94 10.81 -4.06
N THR A 202 -8.81 10.16 -4.39
CA THR A 202 -8.73 9.29 -5.56
C THR A 202 -9.50 7.99 -5.33
N VAL A 203 -9.97 7.38 -6.40
CA VAL A 203 -10.83 6.18 -6.31
C VAL A 203 -10.15 4.98 -5.64
N THR A 204 -8.85 4.80 -5.86
CA THR A 204 -8.07 3.73 -5.21
C THR A 204 -7.87 3.99 -3.73
N MET A 205 -7.66 5.24 -3.34
CA MET A 205 -7.62 5.64 -1.92
C MET A 205 -8.98 5.50 -1.25
N ALA A 206 -10.09 5.71 -1.98
CA ALA A 206 -11.42 5.47 -1.44
C ALA A 206 -11.60 4.00 -1.04
N VAL A 207 -11.17 3.04 -1.87
CA VAL A 207 -11.18 1.62 -1.50
C VAL A 207 -10.43 1.39 -0.19
N ARG A 208 -9.21 1.93 -0.09
CA ARG A 208 -8.38 1.77 1.13
C ARG A 208 -9.03 2.39 2.36
N LEU A 209 -9.54 3.62 2.23
CA LEU A 209 -10.24 4.32 3.31
C LEU A 209 -11.42 3.49 3.84
N LEU A 210 -12.26 2.97 2.94
CA LEU A 210 -13.46 2.25 3.31
C LEU A 210 -13.15 0.95 4.03
N ILE A 211 -12.21 0.14 3.53
CA ILE A 211 -11.88 -1.14 4.18
C ILE A 211 -11.09 -0.96 5.49
N ASP A 212 -10.44 0.18 5.70
CA ASP A 212 -9.77 0.47 6.97
C ASP A 212 -10.69 1.06 8.02
N ARG A 213 -11.71 1.87 7.63
CA ARG A 213 -12.43 2.74 8.55
C ARG A 213 -13.92 2.47 8.67
N ALA A 214 -14.54 1.75 7.74
CA ALA A 214 -15.97 1.47 7.77
C ALA A 214 -16.26 0.01 8.12
N ALA A 215 -17.21 -0.23 9.04
CA ALA A 215 -17.70 -1.56 9.36
C ALA A 215 -18.97 -1.91 8.56
N THR A 216 -19.70 -0.91 8.09
CA THR A 216 -20.98 -1.05 7.40
C THR A 216 -21.05 -0.19 6.15
N VAL A 217 -22.01 -0.48 5.28
CA VAL A 217 -22.26 0.34 4.07
C VAL A 217 -22.68 1.75 4.46
N ASP A 218 -23.47 1.92 5.52
CA ASP A 218 -23.90 3.25 5.96
C ASP A 218 -22.72 4.08 6.45
N GLU A 219 -21.79 3.49 7.22
CA GLU A 219 -20.55 4.16 7.63
C GLU A 219 -19.67 4.49 6.42
N ALA A 220 -19.59 3.61 5.43
CA ALA A 220 -18.83 3.85 4.20
C ALA A 220 -19.39 5.06 3.42
N ILE A 221 -20.71 5.19 3.32
CA ILE A 221 -21.39 6.32 2.69
C ILE A 221 -21.09 7.62 3.45
N GLU A 222 -21.19 7.61 4.77
CA GLU A 222 -20.90 8.80 5.59
C GLU A 222 -19.44 9.24 5.50
N LEU A 223 -18.49 8.28 5.43
CA LEU A 223 -17.08 8.60 5.21
C LEU A 223 -16.86 9.29 3.85
N LEU A 224 -17.42 8.74 2.77
CA LEU A 224 -17.25 9.30 1.42
C LEU A 224 -17.85 10.71 1.27
N ARG A 225 -18.89 11.06 2.04
CA ARG A 225 -19.48 12.40 2.01
C ARG A 225 -18.53 13.52 2.48
N ASN A 226 -17.43 13.17 3.15
CA ASN A 226 -16.44 14.14 3.62
C ASN A 226 -15.34 14.42 2.58
N TYR A 227 -15.44 13.82 1.39
CA TYR A 227 -14.44 13.94 0.35
C TYR A 227 -15.08 14.27 -1.01
N ASP A 228 -14.31 14.94 -1.83
CA ASP A 228 -14.60 15.14 -3.25
C ASP A 228 -13.88 14.05 -4.05
N ASN A 229 -14.65 13.23 -4.78
CA ASN A 229 -14.05 12.20 -5.63
C ASN A 229 -13.43 12.85 -6.86
N VAL A 230 -12.17 12.51 -7.13
CA VAL A 230 -11.39 12.94 -8.29
C VAL A 230 -10.91 11.72 -9.08
N ASN A 231 -11.07 11.78 -10.40
CA ASN A 231 -10.63 10.78 -11.36
C ASN A 231 -9.66 11.41 -12.36
#